data_4300f1fabeaf6d4371c2fde93000d91f
#
_entry.id   4300f1fabeaf6d4371c2fde93000d91f
#
_cell.length_a   1.000
_cell.length_b   1.000
_cell.length_c   1.000
_cell.angle_alpha   90.00
_cell.angle_beta   90.00
_cell.angle_gamma   90.00
#
_symmetry.space_group_name_H-M   'P 1'
#
loop_
_entity.id
_entity.type
_entity.pdbx_description
1 polymer ?
#
loop_
_entity_poly.entity_id
_entity_poly.type
_entity_poly.pdbx_seq_one_letter_code
_entity_poly.pdbx_strand_id
1 'polypeptide(L)'
;MSINDLVLKVNDVLTGSVLIIALVGIGLLFTFKLGFIQIRGFKDGWNRTFGGLFSKKGDAGKDGMSSFQALATAIAAQVGTGNIAGAATAIAVGGPGAIFWMWISAFLGMSTIFAEAVMAQKFKQVGDDGTVTGGPVYYIRGAFKGTFGKVLAAIFAVLIIFALGFMGNAVQSNSIAASWNTAFGIPKIAMGIFVAVVSLFVFTGGMKRIAKVTELIVPIMAAFYIVGSLIVIFANVTAIPAAFHDIIVGAFKPAAVAGGAMGATLKLAVQKGVARGLFSNEAGMGSTPHAHAVAKVNHPVEQGFVAMIGVFIDTFVILNLTALVIITTGSRTTGLTGAQLSQYAFSTLYGKFGEIFIAICMLFFAFSTIIGWYFFGEANIRYLFGAKAVKIYSIIVCICVALGSLQEVELVWNMADCFNSMMVIPNAIALVALSGLVKKTHDDYYNNFLPNQKKGK
;
A
#
# COMPACT_ATOMS: atom_id res chain seq x y z
N MET A 1 31.90 7.12 6.04
CA MET A 1 30.60 7.02 5.33
C MET A 1 29.57 6.66 6.37
N SER A 2 28.58 7.50 6.61
CA SER A 2 27.52 7.21 7.58
C SER A 2 26.61 6.08 7.06
N ILE A 3 25.84 5.46 7.94
CA ILE A 3 24.84 4.44 7.54
C ILE A 3 23.85 5.05 6.54
N ASN A 4 23.44 6.30 6.77
CA ASN A 4 22.53 7.01 5.87
C ASN A 4 23.13 7.20 4.46
N ASP A 5 24.42 7.56 4.36
CA ASP A 5 25.12 7.70 3.06
C ASP A 5 25.14 6.38 2.27
N LEU A 6 25.33 5.25 2.97
CA LEU A 6 25.32 3.94 2.35
C LEU A 6 23.92 3.60 1.83
N VAL A 7 22.90 3.81 2.67
CA VAL A 7 21.49 3.54 2.31
C VAL A 7 21.06 4.41 1.14
N LEU A 8 21.43 5.70 1.12
CA LEU A 8 21.13 6.59 0.00
C LEU A 8 21.76 6.11 -1.31
N LYS A 9 23.02 5.69 -1.30
CA LYS A 9 23.68 5.13 -2.52
C LYS A 9 23.00 3.88 -3.04
N VAL A 10 22.58 2.98 -2.13
CA VAL A 10 21.84 1.77 -2.50
C VAL A 10 20.47 2.13 -3.05
N ASN A 11 19.78 3.08 -2.43
CA ASN A 11 18.48 3.56 -2.89
C ASN A 11 18.54 4.22 -4.28
N ASP A 12 19.57 5.00 -4.60
CA ASP A 12 19.72 5.62 -5.92
C ASP A 12 19.74 4.58 -7.05
N VAL A 13 20.34 3.42 -6.81
CA VAL A 13 20.35 2.31 -7.79
C VAL A 13 19.03 1.56 -7.77
N LEU A 14 18.55 1.18 -6.58
CA LEU A 14 17.35 0.35 -6.44
C LEU A 14 16.08 1.10 -6.86
N THR A 15 15.82 2.27 -6.28
CA THR A 15 14.62 3.07 -6.58
C THR A 15 14.73 3.81 -7.91
N GLY A 16 15.97 4.16 -8.33
CA GLY A 16 16.22 4.94 -9.52
C GLY A 16 16.08 4.17 -10.84
N SER A 17 16.36 2.87 -10.83
CA SER A 17 16.36 2.08 -12.07
C SER A 17 15.70 0.72 -11.88
N VAL A 18 16.15 -0.08 -10.92
CA VAL A 18 15.71 -1.47 -10.75
C VAL A 18 14.22 -1.55 -10.46
N LEU A 19 13.75 -0.74 -9.52
CA LEU A 19 12.35 -0.71 -9.12
C LEU A 19 11.43 -0.29 -10.27
N ILE A 20 11.80 0.81 -10.96
CA ILE A 20 11.01 1.34 -12.07
C ILE A 20 10.91 0.30 -13.19
N ILE A 21 12.04 -0.29 -13.59
CA ILE A 21 12.08 -1.29 -14.67
C ILE A 21 11.25 -2.52 -14.27
N ALA A 22 11.40 -3.01 -13.03
CA ALA A 22 10.67 -4.17 -12.56
C ALA A 22 9.15 -3.92 -12.53
N LEU A 23 8.71 -2.82 -11.92
CA LEU A 23 7.29 -2.53 -11.74
C LEU A 23 6.60 -2.18 -13.07
N VAL A 24 7.21 -1.28 -13.85
CA VAL A 24 6.67 -0.89 -15.15
C VAL A 24 6.69 -2.10 -16.10
N GLY A 25 7.79 -2.86 -16.12
CA GLY A 25 7.92 -4.05 -16.97
C GLY A 25 6.87 -5.11 -16.66
N ILE A 26 6.67 -5.44 -15.38
CA ILE A 26 5.64 -6.43 -14.98
C ILE A 26 4.25 -5.87 -15.21
N GLY A 27 4.01 -4.61 -14.89
CA GLY A 27 2.73 -3.95 -15.13
C GLY A 27 2.35 -3.96 -16.61
N LEU A 28 3.28 -3.65 -17.51
CA LEU A 28 3.09 -3.78 -18.96
C LEU A 28 2.85 -5.23 -19.38
N LEU A 29 3.68 -6.17 -18.89
CA LEU A 29 3.51 -7.59 -19.17
C LEU A 29 2.08 -8.07 -18.89
N PHE A 30 1.56 -7.80 -17.69
CA PHE A 30 0.21 -8.22 -17.33
C PHE A 30 -0.88 -7.38 -17.98
N THR A 31 -0.66 -6.10 -18.21
CA THR A 31 -1.59 -5.24 -18.96
C THR A 31 -1.86 -5.82 -20.36
N PHE A 32 -0.81 -6.12 -21.12
CA PHE A 32 -0.97 -6.70 -22.45
C PHE A 32 -1.42 -8.16 -22.42
N LYS A 33 -0.83 -8.98 -21.55
CA LYS A 33 -1.12 -10.40 -21.47
C LYS A 33 -2.56 -10.71 -21.04
N LEU A 34 -3.15 -9.84 -20.21
CA LEU A 34 -4.53 -9.95 -19.72
C LEU A 34 -5.51 -9.05 -20.51
N GLY A 35 -5.05 -8.40 -21.59
CA GLY A 35 -5.89 -7.60 -22.48
C GLY A 35 -6.50 -6.39 -21.77
N PHE A 36 -5.66 -5.59 -21.08
CA PHE A 36 -6.08 -4.40 -20.33
C PHE A 36 -7.13 -4.70 -19.26
N ILE A 37 -6.84 -5.69 -18.41
CA ILE A 37 -7.75 -6.15 -17.35
C ILE A 37 -8.24 -5.01 -16.44
N GLN A 38 -7.40 -4.00 -16.18
CA GLN A 38 -7.72 -2.83 -15.39
C GLN A 38 -8.87 -1.98 -15.97
N ILE A 39 -9.13 -2.09 -17.27
CA ILE A 39 -10.27 -1.44 -17.94
C ILE A 39 -11.42 -2.42 -18.07
N ARG A 40 -11.17 -3.58 -18.69
CA ARG A 40 -12.20 -4.57 -19.02
C ARG A 40 -12.81 -5.23 -17.79
N GLY A 41 -12.00 -5.47 -16.77
CA GLY A 41 -12.41 -6.10 -15.51
C GLY A 41 -12.86 -5.10 -14.44
N PHE A 42 -12.80 -3.79 -14.70
CA PHE A 42 -13.08 -2.78 -13.67
C PHE A 42 -14.52 -2.88 -13.13
N LYS A 43 -15.50 -3.03 -14.02
CA LYS A 43 -16.92 -3.18 -13.63
C LYS A 43 -17.14 -4.43 -12.77
N ASP A 44 -16.51 -5.54 -13.12
CA ASP A 44 -16.60 -6.78 -12.35
C ASP A 44 -15.96 -6.62 -10.97
N GLY A 45 -14.79 -5.97 -10.92
CA GLY A 45 -14.12 -5.61 -9.66
C GLY A 45 -14.98 -4.72 -8.77
N TRP A 46 -15.55 -3.66 -9.33
CA TRP A 46 -16.41 -2.74 -8.62
C TRP A 46 -17.64 -3.42 -8.03
N ASN A 47 -18.34 -4.21 -8.85
CA ASN A 47 -19.52 -4.95 -8.41
C ASN A 47 -19.21 -5.99 -7.33
N ARG A 48 -18.05 -6.66 -7.38
CA ARG A 48 -17.62 -7.63 -6.37
C ARG A 48 -17.21 -6.95 -5.07
N THR A 49 -16.62 -5.78 -5.15
CA THR A 49 -16.18 -5.00 -4.00
C THR A 49 -17.37 -4.37 -3.26
N PHE A 50 -18.25 -3.70 -3.99
CA PHE A 50 -19.32 -2.88 -3.40
C PHE A 50 -20.71 -3.51 -3.51
N GLY A 51 -20.96 -4.38 -4.47
CA GLY A 51 -22.27 -5.01 -4.68
C GLY A 51 -22.72 -5.93 -3.53
N GLY A 52 -21.79 -6.38 -2.69
CA GLY A 52 -22.07 -7.21 -1.52
C GLY A 52 -22.14 -6.47 -0.17
N LEU A 53 -21.81 -5.17 -0.15
CA LEU A 53 -21.76 -4.36 1.09
C LEU A 53 -23.09 -4.34 1.88
N PHE A 54 -24.22 -4.44 1.17
CA PHE A 54 -25.56 -4.45 1.75
C PHE A 54 -26.21 -5.85 1.81
N SER A 55 -25.51 -6.89 1.32
CA SER A 55 -26.00 -8.27 1.37
C SER A 55 -25.28 -9.04 2.49
N LYS A 56 -26.04 -9.63 3.42
CA LYS A 56 -25.54 -10.49 4.51
C LYS A 56 -24.90 -11.81 4.04
N LYS A 57 -24.56 -11.95 2.76
CA LYS A 57 -23.97 -13.17 2.17
C LYS A 57 -22.44 -13.07 2.15
N GLY A 58 -21.82 -13.61 3.18
CA GLY A 58 -20.36 -13.72 3.20
C GLY A 58 -19.79 -14.11 4.55
N ASP A 59 -20.46 -15.00 5.26
CA ASP A 59 -19.88 -15.54 6.49
C ASP A 59 -18.64 -16.37 6.14
N ALA A 60 -17.48 -15.91 6.59
CA ALA A 60 -16.17 -16.47 6.23
C ALA A 60 -15.93 -17.87 6.80
N GLY A 61 -16.90 -18.42 7.57
CA GLY A 61 -16.69 -19.66 8.31
C GLY A 61 -15.65 -19.48 9.41
N LYS A 62 -15.26 -20.59 10.05
CA LYS A 62 -14.36 -20.52 11.24
C LYS A 62 -12.91 -20.13 10.89
N ASP A 63 -12.46 -20.26 9.63
CA ASP A 63 -11.03 -20.41 9.30
C ASP A 63 -10.49 -19.55 8.14
N GLY A 64 -11.20 -18.45 7.77
CA GLY A 64 -10.76 -17.51 6.72
C GLY A 64 -11.33 -16.11 6.92
N MET A 65 -11.07 -15.23 5.95
CA MET A 65 -11.68 -13.90 5.83
C MET A 65 -12.73 -13.89 4.72
N SER A 66 -13.79 -13.08 4.86
CA SER A 66 -14.62 -12.75 3.71
C SER A 66 -13.79 -11.99 2.67
N SER A 67 -14.23 -11.95 1.41
CA SER A 67 -13.54 -11.16 0.38
C SER A 67 -13.46 -9.68 0.75
N PHE A 68 -14.49 -9.15 1.44
CA PHE A 68 -14.50 -7.77 1.94
C PHE A 68 -13.51 -7.57 3.10
N GLN A 69 -13.43 -8.49 4.07
CA GLN A 69 -12.45 -8.44 5.15
C GLN A 69 -11.01 -8.50 4.63
N ALA A 70 -10.75 -9.36 3.64
CA ALA A 70 -9.45 -9.46 3.00
C ALA A 70 -9.09 -8.17 2.25
N LEU A 71 -10.07 -7.57 1.55
CA LEU A 71 -9.90 -6.25 0.92
C LEU A 71 -9.66 -5.16 1.97
N ALA A 72 -10.46 -5.11 3.03
CA ALA A 72 -10.29 -4.13 4.10
C ALA A 72 -8.90 -4.26 4.77
N THR A 73 -8.42 -5.49 4.95
CA THR A 73 -7.06 -5.73 5.48
C THR A 73 -5.98 -5.29 4.48
N ALA A 74 -6.18 -5.52 3.18
CA ALA A 74 -5.27 -5.04 2.14
C ALA A 74 -5.29 -3.50 2.05
N ILE A 75 -6.47 -2.87 2.03
CA ILE A 75 -6.61 -1.40 2.04
C ILE A 75 -6.04 -0.80 3.33
N ALA A 76 -6.22 -1.44 4.48
CA ALA A 76 -5.60 -1.01 5.74
C ALA A 76 -4.07 -0.92 5.64
N ALA A 77 -3.45 -1.85 4.91
CA ALA A 77 -2.02 -1.82 4.63
C ALA A 77 -1.64 -0.73 3.61
N GLN A 78 -2.41 -0.60 2.54
CA GLN A 78 -2.18 0.35 1.45
C GLN A 78 -2.43 1.80 1.87
N VAL A 79 -3.59 2.09 2.46
CA VAL A 79 -4.01 3.45 2.82
C VAL A 79 -3.40 3.85 4.17
N GLY A 80 -2.20 4.37 4.12
CA GLY A 80 -1.38 4.74 5.29
C GLY A 80 -0.72 6.11 5.15
N THR A 81 0.49 6.22 5.71
CA THR A 81 1.30 7.45 5.59
C THR A 81 1.63 7.78 4.14
N GLY A 82 1.66 6.78 3.24
CA GLY A 82 1.91 6.96 1.81
C GLY A 82 0.95 7.92 1.15
N ASN A 83 -0.33 7.84 1.49
CA ASN A 83 -1.39 8.66 0.90
C ASN A 83 -1.36 10.12 1.38
N ILE A 84 -0.91 10.38 2.60
CA ILE A 84 -0.88 11.73 3.20
C ILE A 84 0.54 12.30 3.11
N ALA A 85 1.49 11.71 3.81
CA ALA A 85 2.86 12.20 3.87
C ALA A 85 3.68 11.84 2.62
N GLY A 86 3.45 10.67 2.03
CA GLY A 86 4.14 10.21 0.82
C GLY A 86 3.78 11.05 -0.40
N ALA A 87 2.50 11.32 -0.62
CA ALA A 87 2.02 12.20 -1.70
C ALA A 87 2.57 13.64 -1.54
N ALA A 88 2.54 14.17 -0.31
CA ALA A 88 3.10 15.48 0.01
C ALA A 88 4.61 15.54 -0.29
N THR A 89 5.37 14.52 0.12
CA THR A 89 6.80 14.41 -0.17
C THR A 89 7.08 14.32 -1.67
N ALA A 90 6.28 13.56 -2.41
CA ALA A 90 6.43 13.45 -3.86
C ALA A 90 6.23 14.80 -4.55
N ILE A 91 5.24 15.58 -4.13
CA ILE A 91 4.99 16.92 -4.65
C ILE A 91 6.12 17.87 -4.25
N ALA A 92 6.58 17.85 -2.99
CA ALA A 92 7.63 18.74 -2.50
C ALA A 92 8.96 18.53 -3.22
N VAL A 93 9.32 17.28 -3.52
CA VAL A 93 10.63 16.93 -4.12
C VAL A 93 10.55 16.78 -5.64
N GLY A 94 9.52 16.12 -6.14
CA GLY A 94 9.35 15.81 -7.58
C GLY A 94 8.46 16.80 -8.32
N GLY A 95 7.85 17.76 -7.61
CA GLY A 95 6.86 18.67 -8.17
C GLY A 95 5.48 17.99 -8.39
N PRO A 96 4.47 18.78 -8.84
CA PRO A 96 3.12 18.25 -9.10
C PRO A 96 3.10 17.09 -10.10
N GLY A 97 4.02 17.09 -11.06
CA GLY A 97 4.16 16.04 -12.07
C GLY A 97 4.45 14.65 -11.51
N ALA A 98 4.95 14.54 -10.28
CA ALA A 98 5.12 13.25 -9.62
C ALA A 98 3.77 12.50 -9.45
N ILE A 99 2.67 13.23 -9.29
CA ILE A 99 1.32 12.66 -9.18
C ILE A 99 0.90 11.95 -10.48
N PHE A 100 1.22 12.51 -11.64
CA PHE A 100 0.98 11.84 -12.91
C PHE A 100 1.71 10.47 -12.98
N TRP A 101 2.95 10.42 -12.54
CA TRP A 101 3.72 9.17 -12.53
C TRP A 101 3.22 8.18 -11.47
N MET A 102 2.63 8.65 -10.38
CA MET A 102 1.87 7.80 -9.45
C MET A 102 0.65 7.18 -10.14
N TRP A 103 -0.11 7.95 -10.94
CA TRP A 103 -1.26 7.40 -11.68
C TRP A 103 -0.84 6.34 -12.69
N ILE A 104 0.25 6.57 -13.44
CA ILE A 104 0.78 5.58 -14.38
C ILE A 104 1.23 4.30 -13.65
N SER A 105 1.96 4.47 -12.54
CA SER A 105 2.40 3.35 -11.71
C SER A 105 1.21 2.56 -11.17
N ALA A 106 0.18 3.23 -10.66
CA ALA A 106 -1.03 2.60 -10.15
C ALA A 106 -1.83 1.89 -11.24
N PHE A 107 -2.00 2.52 -12.41
CA PHE A 107 -2.70 1.90 -13.54
C PHE A 107 -2.04 0.60 -13.97
N LEU A 108 -0.71 0.59 -14.12
CA LEU A 108 0.05 -0.62 -14.40
C LEU A 108 0.01 -1.60 -13.22
N GLY A 109 0.11 -1.07 -12.00
CA GLY A 109 0.03 -1.82 -10.76
C GLY A 109 -1.29 -2.58 -10.58
N MET A 110 -2.41 -2.04 -11.07
CA MET A 110 -3.72 -2.73 -11.03
C MET A 110 -3.67 -4.10 -11.73
N SER A 111 -2.97 -4.22 -12.85
CA SER A 111 -2.81 -5.53 -13.51
C SER A 111 -1.84 -6.45 -12.79
N THR A 112 -0.83 -5.88 -12.15
CA THR A 112 0.16 -6.63 -11.35
C THR A 112 -0.49 -7.21 -10.10
N ILE A 113 -1.20 -6.39 -9.32
CA ILE A 113 -1.85 -6.85 -8.09
C ILE A 113 -2.97 -7.86 -8.36
N PHE A 114 -3.65 -7.73 -9.52
CA PHE A 114 -4.57 -8.76 -10.00
C PHE A 114 -3.85 -10.10 -10.12
N ALA A 115 -2.70 -10.13 -10.78
CA ALA A 115 -1.90 -11.34 -10.94
C ALA A 115 -1.39 -11.89 -9.61
N GLU A 116 -0.94 -11.03 -8.71
CA GLU A 116 -0.49 -11.37 -7.36
C GLU A 116 -1.61 -12.04 -6.56
N ALA A 117 -2.80 -11.45 -6.54
CA ALA A 117 -3.95 -11.97 -5.79
C ALA A 117 -4.44 -13.31 -6.38
N VAL A 118 -4.47 -13.45 -7.71
CA VAL A 118 -4.79 -14.71 -8.38
C VAL A 118 -3.80 -15.81 -8.00
N MET A 119 -2.50 -15.52 -7.98
CA MET A 119 -1.47 -16.49 -7.58
C MET A 119 -1.53 -16.79 -6.09
N ALA A 120 -1.77 -15.80 -5.25
CA ALA A 120 -1.95 -15.99 -3.81
C ALA A 120 -3.10 -16.97 -3.50
N GLN A 121 -4.23 -16.82 -4.17
CA GLN A 121 -5.37 -17.72 -4.05
C GLN A 121 -5.08 -19.13 -4.59
N LYS A 122 -4.33 -19.22 -5.69
CA LYS A 122 -4.03 -20.51 -6.34
C LYS A 122 -3.04 -21.35 -5.55
N PHE A 123 -2.11 -20.71 -4.84
CA PHE A 123 -1.03 -21.36 -4.08
C PHE A 123 -1.23 -21.30 -2.56
N LYS A 124 -2.39 -20.81 -2.09
CA LYS A 124 -2.69 -20.85 -0.65
C LYS A 124 -2.68 -22.26 -0.11
N GLN A 125 -2.34 -22.38 1.14
CA GLN A 125 -2.33 -23.65 1.87
C GLN A 125 -3.30 -23.58 3.04
N VAL A 126 -3.89 -24.72 3.37
CA VAL A 126 -4.74 -24.89 4.53
C VAL A 126 -3.99 -25.83 5.46
N GLY A 127 -3.71 -25.38 6.67
CA GLY A 127 -3.08 -26.19 7.72
C GLY A 127 -4.03 -27.25 8.27
N ASP A 128 -3.49 -28.20 9.04
CA ASP A 128 -4.27 -29.25 9.69
C ASP A 128 -5.28 -28.69 10.72
N ASP A 129 -5.03 -27.50 11.24
CA ASP A 129 -5.90 -26.74 12.13
C ASP A 129 -6.98 -25.90 11.39
N GLY A 130 -7.05 -26.01 10.05
CA GLY A 130 -7.92 -25.22 9.20
C GLY A 130 -7.41 -23.81 8.90
N THR A 131 -6.28 -23.38 9.46
CA THR A 131 -5.72 -22.04 9.24
C THR A 131 -5.30 -21.89 7.78
N VAL A 132 -5.85 -20.89 7.10
CA VAL A 132 -5.47 -20.55 5.72
C VAL A 132 -4.24 -19.64 5.74
N THR A 133 -3.22 -20.01 4.97
CA THR A 133 -2.01 -19.21 4.77
C THR A 133 -1.69 -19.09 3.29
N GLY A 134 -1.01 -18.01 2.90
CA GLY A 134 -0.61 -17.81 1.51
C GLY A 134 0.26 -16.57 1.37
N GLY A 135 0.57 -16.23 0.13
CA GLY A 135 1.41 -15.10 -0.21
C GLY A 135 2.60 -15.51 -1.09
N PRO A 136 3.54 -14.60 -1.35
CA PRO A 136 4.63 -14.82 -2.30
C PRO A 136 5.49 -16.03 -2.03
N VAL A 137 5.82 -16.34 -0.77
CA VAL A 137 6.65 -17.51 -0.44
C VAL A 137 6.09 -18.82 -1.02
N TYR A 138 4.77 -18.94 -1.08
CA TYR A 138 4.10 -20.14 -1.59
C TYR A 138 4.11 -20.18 -3.12
N TYR A 139 3.79 -19.08 -3.81
CA TYR A 139 3.83 -19.08 -5.26
C TYR A 139 5.26 -18.99 -5.83
N ILE A 140 6.24 -18.40 -5.13
CA ILE A 140 7.66 -18.49 -5.47
C ILE A 140 8.11 -19.96 -5.47
N ARG A 141 7.75 -20.71 -4.44
CA ARG A 141 8.02 -22.16 -4.39
C ARG A 141 7.25 -22.96 -5.43
N GLY A 142 6.09 -22.48 -5.82
CA GLY A 142 5.30 -23.05 -6.91
C GLY A 142 5.91 -22.79 -8.29
N ALA A 143 6.51 -21.62 -8.48
CA ALA A 143 7.21 -21.23 -9.71
C ALA A 143 8.54 -21.98 -9.89
N PHE A 144 9.28 -22.13 -8.80
CA PHE A 144 10.63 -22.69 -8.81
C PHE A 144 10.73 -23.88 -7.85
N LYS A 145 10.94 -25.07 -8.41
CA LYS A 145 11.14 -26.29 -7.61
C LYS A 145 12.58 -26.38 -7.09
N GLY A 146 12.78 -27.19 -6.06
CA GLY A 146 14.10 -27.48 -5.53
C GLY A 146 14.68 -26.37 -4.64
N THR A 147 16.00 -26.31 -4.54
CA THR A 147 16.72 -25.40 -3.61
C THR A 147 16.57 -23.94 -4.00
N PHE A 148 16.60 -23.62 -5.28
CA PHE A 148 16.46 -22.23 -5.76
C PHE A 148 15.14 -21.60 -5.29
N GLY A 149 14.02 -22.30 -5.46
CA GLY A 149 12.71 -21.79 -5.00
C GLY A 149 12.63 -21.63 -3.47
N LYS A 150 13.26 -22.54 -2.71
CA LYS A 150 13.33 -22.42 -1.24
C LYS A 150 14.14 -21.20 -0.81
N VAL A 151 15.31 -20.99 -1.40
CA VAL A 151 16.18 -19.86 -1.08
C VAL A 151 15.51 -18.53 -1.47
N LEU A 152 14.95 -18.44 -2.68
CA LEU A 152 14.28 -17.22 -3.14
C LEU A 152 13.07 -16.87 -2.27
N ALA A 153 12.28 -17.85 -1.85
CA ALA A 153 11.16 -17.65 -0.93
C ALA A 153 11.64 -17.22 0.47
N ALA A 154 12.74 -17.77 0.98
CA ALA A 154 13.32 -17.37 2.26
C ALA A 154 13.87 -15.94 2.19
N ILE A 155 14.53 -15.55 1.10
CA ILE A 155 14.98 -14.16 0.87
C ILE A 155 13.78 -13.21 0.89
N PHE A 156 12.72 -13.53 0.15
CA PHE A 156 11.50 -12.70 0.17
C PHE A 156 10.94 -12.58 1.59
N ALA A 157 10.83 -13.72 2.32
CA ALA A 157 10.29 -13.73 3.68
C ALA A 157 11.09 -12.86 4.65
N VAL A 158 12.42 -12.89 4.58
CA VAL A 158 13.30 -12.05 5.39
C VAL A 158 13.11 -10.58 5.01
N LEU A 159 13.10 -10.27 3.71
CA LEU A 159 12.97 -8.90 3.23
C LEU A 159 11.63 -8.26 3.64
N ILE A 160 10.50 -8.95 3.53
CA ILE A 160 9.20 -8.40 3.94
C ILE A 160 9.09 -8.19 5.46
N ILE A 161 9.71 -9.06 6.27
CA ILE A 161 9.77 -8.88 7.72
C ILE A 161 10.50 -7.57 8.05
N PHE A 162 11.65 -7.31 7.42
CA PHE A 162 12.39 -6.07 7.63
C PHE A 162 11.70 -4.87 7.00
N ALA A 163 11.21 -4.99 5.75
CA ALA A 163 10.58 -3.90 5.02
C ALA A 163 9.32 -3.37 5.71
N LEU A 164 8.38 -4.26 6.00
CA LEU A 164 7.05 -3.89 6.50
C LEU A 164 6.94 -4.13 8.01
N GLY A 165 7.41 -5.28 8.47
CA GLY A 165 7.31 -5.67 9.89
C GLY A 165 8.08 -4.73 10.81
N PHE A 166 9.24 -4.23 10.42
CA PHE A 166 10.08 -3.37 11.27
C PHE A 166 10.16 -1.94 10.73
N MET A 167 10.82 -1.72 9.60
CA MET A 167 11.11 -0.37 9.10
C MET A 167 9.83 0.36 8.67
N GLY A 168 8.95 -0.30 7.95
CA GLY A 168 7.68 0.27 7.55
C GLY A 168 6.81 0.67 8.74
N ASN A 169 6.69 -0.20 9.74
CA ASN A 169 5.93 0.12 10.95
C ASN A 169 6.57 1.27 11.76
N ALA A 170 7.90 1.42 11.72
CA ALA A 170 8.58 2.57 12.30
C ALA A 170 8.22 3.87 11.56
N VAL A 171 8.14 3.86 10.21
CA VAL A 171 7.67 5.01 9.40
C VAL A 171 6.26 5.43 9.79
N GLN A 172 5.35 4.45 9.94
CA GLN A 172 3.96 4.72 10.31
C GLN A 172 3.89 5.40 11.69
N SER A 173 4.57 4.82 12.69
CA SER A 173 4.61 5.38 14.04
C SER A 173 5.27 6.76 14.10
N ASN A 174 6.35 6.96 13.35
CA ASN A 174 7.03 8.26 13.24
C ASN A 174 6.08 9.33 12.70
N SER A 175 5.33 9.04 11.67
CA SER A 175 4.39 9.98 11.04
C SER A 175 3.21 10.31 11.96
N ILE A 176 2.67 9.32 12.71
CA ILE A 176 1.66 9.57 13.74
C ILE A 176 2.24 10.52 14.80
N ALA A 177 3.39 10.18 15.35
CA ALA A 177 4.01 10.94 16.43
C ALA A 177 4.35 12.38 16.02
N ALA A 178 4.88 12.58 14.81
CA ALA A 178 5.16 13.89 14.27
C ALA A 178 3.89 14.73 14.09
N SER A 179 2.83 14.17 13.51
CA SER A 179 1.56 14.87 13.28
C SER A 179 0.87 15.27 14.59
N TRP A 180 0.89 14.40 15.59
CA TRP A 180 0.31 14.66 16.91
C TRP A 180 1.14 15.65 17.72
N ASN A 181 2.46 15.61 17.59
CA ASN A 181 3.32 16.63 18.20
C ASN A 181 3.02 18.02 17.61
N THR A 182 2.87 18.14 16.29
CA THR A 182 2.50 19.40 15.63
C THR A 182 1.13 19.91 16.07
N ALA A 183 0.11 19.04 16.11
CA ALA A 183 -1.27 19.43 16.38
C ALA A 183 -1.54 19.74 17.86
N PHE A 184 -0.96 18.96 18.79
CA PHE A 184 -1.30 18.95 20.21
C PHE A 184 -0.11 19.17 21.14
N GLY A 185 1.13 19.23 20.65
CA GLY A 185 2.34 19.32 21.46
C GLY A 185 2.67 18.03 22.24
N ILE A 186 2.03 16.89 21.90
CA ILE A 186 2.25 15.63 22.61
C ILE A 186 3.66 15.13 22.30
N PRO A 187 4.46 14.72 23.31
CA PRO A 187 5.79 14.15 23.07
C PRO A 187 5.73 12.93 22.15
N LYS A 188 6.63 12.88 21.15
CA LYS A 188 6.64 11.79 20.14
C LYS A 188 6.69 10.40 20.75
N ILE A 189 7.51 10.22 21.81
CA ILE A 189 7.63 8.93 22.51
C ILE A 189 6.31 8.50 23.18
N ALA A 190 5.54 9.44 23.72
CA ALA A 190 4.26 9.14 24.34
C ALA A 190 3.27 8.56 23.31
N MET A 191 3.21 9.17 22.11
CA MET A 191 2.42 8.63 21.01
C MET A 191 2.94 7.28 20.50
N GLY A 192 4.28 7.11 20.39
CA GLY A 192 4.88 5.84 20.03
C GLY A 192 4.53 4.71 20.99
N ILE A 193 4.58 4.94 22.29
CA ILE A 193 4.19 3.97 23.32
C ILE A 193 2.67 3.68 23.23
N PHE A 194 1.84 4.72 23.09
CA PHE A 194 0.40 4.55 22.94
C PHE A 194 0.07 3.64 21.75
N VAL A 195 0.62 3.94 20.57
CA VAL A 195 0.42 3.14 19.36
C VAL A 195 0.93 1.71 19.54
N ALA A 196 2.11 1.52 20.17
CA ALA A 196 2.67 0.20 20.43
C ALA A 196 1.77 -0.66 21.34
N VAL A 197 1.24 -0.07 22.42
CA VAL A 197 0.34 -0.77 23.36
C VAL A 197 -0.97 -1.18 22.69
N VAL A 198 -1.60 -0.27 21.93
CA VAL A 198 -2.84 -0.56 21.23
C VAL A 198 -2.59 -1.61 20.12
N SER A 199 -1.46 -1.53 19.42
CA SER A 199 -1.04 -2.54 18.43
C SER A 199 -0.86 -3.92 19.06
N LEU A 200 -0.19 -4.00 20.21
CA LEU A 200 0.00 -5.27 20.93
C LEU A 200 -1.34 -5.92 21.28
N PHE A 201 -2.30 -5.11 21.75
CA PHE A 201 -3.65 -5.59 22.04
C PHE A 201 -4.32 -6.18 20.78
N VAL A 202 -4.17 -5.56 19.61
CA VAL A 202 -4.73 -6.09 18.36
C VAL A 202 -3.99 -7.36 17.93
N PHE A 203 -2.66 -7.37 17.97
CA PHE A 203 -1.83 -8.51 17.55
C PHE A 203 -2.11 -9.78 18.34
N THR A 204 -2.30 -9.66 19.65
CA THR A 204 -2.60 -10.82 20.53
C THR A 204 -3.92 -11.52 20.18
N GLY A 205 -4.83 -10.84 19.46
CA GLY A 205 -6.09 -11.44 18.98
C GLY A 205 -5.98 -12.18 17.65
N GLY A 206 -4.79 -12.16 17.03
CA GLY A 206 -4.50 -12.83 15.77
C GLY A 206 -5.35 -12.37 14.59
N MET A 207 -5.35 -13.15 13.52
CA MET A 207 -6.01 -12.84 12.24
C MET A 207 -7.47 -12.38 12.37
N LYS A 208 -8.25 -13.01 13.24
CA LYS A 208 -9.68 -12.66 13.43
C LYS A 208 -9.88 -11.25 13.98
N ARG A 209 -9.04 -10.84 14.94
CA ARG A 209 -9.12 -9.49 15.52
C ARG A 209 -8.60 -8.46 14.51
N ILE A 210 -7.52 -8.77 13.81
CA ILE A 210 -6.98 -7.94 12.73
C ILE A 210 -8.07 -7.68 11.69
N ALA A 211 -8.71 -8.73 11.16
CA ALA A 211 -9.78 -8.62 10.17
C ALA A 211 -10.95 -7.76 10.66
N LYS A 212 -11.39 -7.96 11.91
CA LYS A 212 -12.50 -7.19 12.48
C LYS A 212 -12.17 -5.71 12.68
N VAL A 213 -10.95 -5.42 13.12
CA VAL A 213 -10.49 -4.04 13.34
C VAL A 213 -10.34 -3.31 12.01
N THR A 214 -9.72 -3.93 11.00
CA THR A 214 -9.55 -3.33 9.68
C THR A 214 -10.88 -3.14 8.95
N GLU A 215 -11.80 -4.11 9.04
CA GLU A 215 -13.15 -4.02 8.48
C GLU A 215 -13.95 -2.82 9.03
N LEU A 216 -13.74 -2.47 10.30
CA LEU A 216 -14.40 -1.33 10.93
C LEU A 216 -13.69 -0.01 10.63
N ILE A 217 -12.37 0.04 10.79
CA ILE A 217 -11.60 1.30 10.70
C ILE A 217 -11.54 1.80 9.26
N VAL A 218 -11.32 0.93 8.27
CA VAL A 218 -11.05 1.35 6.89
C VAL A 218 -12.18 2.17 6.28
N PRO A 219 -13.46 1.76 6.30
CA PRO A 219 -14.53 2.56 5.74
C PRO A 219 -14.71 3.90 6.46
N ILE A 220 -14.57 3.92 7.80
CA ILE A 220 -14.74 5.12 8.61
C ILE A 220 -13.63 6.14 8.30
N MET A 221 -12.37 5.70 8.31
CA MET A 221 -11.24 6.57 8.03
C MET A 221 -11.29 7.13 6.60
N ALA A 222 -11.65 6.29 5.62
CA ALA A 222 -11.76 6.70 4.24
C ALA A 222 -12.88 7.75 4.07
N ALA A 223 -14.08 7.50 4.61
CA ALA A 223 -15.20 8.42 4.53
C ALA A 223 -14.86 9.77 5.19
N PHE A 224 -14.27 9.76 6.38
CA PHE A 224 -13.86 10.96 7.11
C PHE A 224 -12.84 11.79 6.31
N TYR A 225 -11.83 11.13 5.75
CA TYR A 225 -10.81 11.78 4.93
C TYR A 225 -11.35 12.33 3.61
N ILE A 226 -12.18 11.54 2.91
CA ILE A 226 -12.80 11.94 1.64
C ILE A 226 -13.65 13.20 1.84
N VAL A 227 -14.53 13.20 2.84
CA VAL A 227 -15.41 14.35 3.12
C VAL A 227 -14.60 15.59 3.44
N GLY A 228 -13.63 15.51 4.37
CA GLY A 228 -12.79 16.65 4.73
C GLY A 228 -11.97 17.18 3.56
N SER A 229 -11.41 16.29 2.72
CA SER A 229 -10.66 16.69 1.54
C SER A 229 -11.52 17.35 0.47
N LEU A 230 -12.72 16.81 0.21
CA LEU A 230 -13.66 17.38 -0.77
C LEU A 230 -14.10 18.80 -0.37
N ILE A 231 -14.33 19.06 0.91
CA ILE A 231 -14.68 20.41 1.37
C ILE A 231 -13.56 21.40 1.02
N VAL A 232 -12.28 21.06 1.27
CA VAL A 232 -11.13 21.92 0.91
C VAL A 232 -11.04 22.12 -0.60
N ILE A 233 -11.20 21.06 -1.38
CA ILE A 233 -11.13 21.10 -2.85
C ILE A 233 -12.25 21.96 -3.42
N PHE A 234 -13.49 21.80 -2.94
CA PHE A 234 -14.62 22.61 -3.40
C PHE A 234 -14.52 24.08 -2.98
N ALA A 235 -13.92 24.37 -1.83
CA ALA A 235 -13.62 25.75 -1.44
C ALA A 235 -12.60 26.42 -2.38
N ASN A 236 -11.78 25.61 -3.08
CA ASN A 236 -10.78 26.05 -4.05
C ASN A 236 -11.12 25.57 -5.48
N VAL A 237 -12.40 25.45 -5.83
CA VAL A 237 -12.86 24.84 -7.09
C VAL A 237 -12.26 25.52 -8.34
N THR A 238 -12.06 26.84 -8.30
CA THR A 238 -11.47 27.60 -9.41
C THR A 238 -10.00 27.26 -9.69
N ALA A 239 -9.29 26.68 -8.70
CA ALA A 239 -7.91 26.24 -8.85
C ALA A 239 -7.78 24.82 -9.42
N ILE A 240 -8.88 24.06 -9.53
CA ILE A 240 -8.83 22.66 -10.01
C ILE A 240 -8.27 22.54 -11.44
N PRO A 241 -8.72 23.33 -12.44
CA PRO A 241 -8.15 23.24 -13.78
C PRO A 241 -6.64 23.52 -13.82
N ALA A 242 -6.16 24.51 -13.06
CA ALA A 242 -4.75 24.82 -12.94
C ALA A 242 -3.98 23.69 -12.27
N ALA A 243 -4.57 23.04 -11.24
CA ALA A 243 -3.95 21.90 -10.57
C ALA A 243 -3.73 20.72 -11.52
N PHE A 244 -4.73 20.36 -12.32
CA PHE A 244 -4.57 19.31 -13.34
C PHE A 244 -3.58 19.70 -14.43
N HIS A 245 -3.57 20.96 -14.89
CA HIS A 245 -2.56 21.48 -15.80
C HIS A 245 -1.15 21.28 -15.22
N ASP A 246 -0.94 21.65 -13.95
CA ASP A 246 0.36 21.55 -13.29
C ASP A 246 0.80 20.09 -13.10
N ILE A 247 -0.13 19.17 -12.84
CA ILE A 247 0.15 17.74 -12.78
C ILE A 247 0.60 17.22 -14.15
N ILE A 248 -0.15 17.52 -15.21
CA ILE A 248 0.13 16.98 -16.55
C ILE A 248 1.39 17.64 -17.17
N VAL A 249 1.48 18.97 -17.15
CA VAL A 249 2.64 19.67 -17.70
C VAL A 249 3.89 19.40 -16.87
N GLY A 250 3.75 19.39 -15.53
CA GLY A 250 4.84 19.11 -14.61
C GLY A 250 5.37 17.68 -14.72
N ALA A 251 4.59 16.74 -15.24
CA ALA A 251 5.05 15.38 -15.49
C ALA A 251 6.15 15.30 -16.54
N PHE A 252 6.16 16.22 -17.52
CA PHE A 252 7.10 16.21 -18.65
C PHE A 252 8.02 17.43 -18.66
N LYS A 253 7.59 18.54 -18.07
CA LYS A 253 8.32 19.81 -17.96
C LYS A 253 8.28 20.35 -16.53
N PRO A 254 8.91 19.69 -15.54
CA PRO A 254 8.81 20.10 -14.13
C PRO A 254 9.23 21.54 -13.87
N ALA A 255 10.26 22.02 -14.57
CA ALA A 255 10.75 23.40 -14.42
C ALA A 255 9.70 24.46 -14.83
N ALA A 256 8.76 24.13 -15.71
CA ALA A 256 7.71 25.06 -16.16
C ALA A 256 6.64 25.34 -15.11
N VAL A 257 6.49 24.44 -14.13
CA VAL A 257 5.46 24.50 -13.07
C VAL A 257 6.06 24.49 -11.65
N ALA A 258 7.38 24.63 -11.58
CA ALA A 258 8.17 24.48 -10.35
C ALA A 258 8.08 25.65 -9.36
N GLY A 259 6.96 26.35 -9.27
CA GLY A 259 6.73 27.50 -8.37
C GLY A 259 7.20 27.31 -6.91
N GLY A 260 8.42 26.85 -6.67
CA GLY A 260 9.03 26.63 -5.36
C GLY A 260 9.86 25.35 -5.22
N ALA A 261 9.67 24.35 -6.07
CA ALA A 261 10.53 23.15 -6.07
C ALA A 261 11.81 23.41 -6.88
N MET A 262 12.76 24.12 -6.30
CA MET A 262 14.07 24.34 -6.90
C MET A 262 14.75 22.97 -7.10
N GLY A 263 15.02 22.59 -8.36
CA GLY A 263 15.69 21.35 -8.73
C GLY A 263 14.79 20.17 -9.12
N ALA A 264 13.46 20.35 -9.22
CA ALA A 264 12.58 19.32 -9.76
C ALA A 264 12.97 18.99 -11.22
N THR A 265 13.40 17.76 -11.44
CA THR A 265 13.74 17.24 -12.76
C THR A 265 12.76 16.15 -13.18
N LEU A 266 12.68 15.88 -14.49
CA LEU A 266 11.88 14.75 -14.98
C LEU A 266 12.27 13.44 -14.28
N LYS A 267 13.56 13.20 -14.09
CA LYS A 267 14.06 12.03 -13.37
C LYS A 267 13.48 11.95 -11.95
N LEU A 268 13.53 13.06 -11.20
CA LEU A 268 12.99 13.11 -9.84
C LEU A 268 11.46 12.93 -9.79
N ALA A 269 10.73 13.56 -10.72
CA ALA A 269 9.29 13.39 -10.81
C ALA A 269 8.89 11.92 -11.04
N VAL A 270 9.58 11.25 -11.98
CA VAL A 270 9.37 9.82 -12.26
C VAL A 270 9.76 8.96 -11.04
N GLN A 271 10.96 9.15 -10.48
CA GLN A 271 11.46 8.36 -9.36
C GLN A 271 10.57 8.49 -8.12
N LYS A 272 10.26 9.73 -7.73
CA LYS A 272 9.43 9.98 -6.54
C LYS A 272 7.98 9.57 -6.79
N GLY A 273 7.45 9.76 -8.00
CA GLY A 273 6.12 9.29 -8.36
C GLY A 273 6.00 7.78 -8.27
N VAL A 274 6.89 7.04 -8.92
CA VAL A 274 6.84 5.56 -8.90
C VAL A 274 7.13 5.01 -7.50
N ALA A 275 8.18 5.49 -6.81
CA ALA A 275 8.54 4.98 -5.49
C ALA A 275 7.46 5.26 -4.42
N ARG A 276 6.90 6.47 -4.39
CA ARG A 276 5.83 6.82 -3.44
C ARG A 276 4.49 6.20 -3.82
N GLY A 277 4.21 6.06 -5.13
CA GLY A 277 3.06 5.29 -5.62
C GLY A 277 3.10 3.84 -5.16
N LEU A 278 4.24 3.16 -5.33
CA LEU A 278 4.43 1.80 -4.86
C LEU A 278 4.28 1.67 -3.34
N PHE A 279 4.92 2.57 -2.59
CA PHE A 279 4.85 2.58 -1.12
C PHE A 279 3.39 2.73 -0.63
N SER A 280 2.54 3.44 -1.38
CA SER A 280 1.12 3.62 -1.08
C SER A 280 0.31 2.39 -1.48
N ASN A 281 0.25 2.05 -2.76
CA ASN A 281 -0.66 1.03 -3.29
C ASN A 281 -0.14 -0.41 -3.24
N GLU A 282 1.13 -0.61 -2.93
CA GLU A 282 1.81 -1.90 -2.73
C GLU A 282 1.77 -2.87 -3.93
N ALA A 283 1.32 -2.43 -5.11
CA ALA A 283 1.17 -3.30 -6.28
C ALA A 283 2.54 -3.75 -6.84
N GLY A 284 2.80 -5.04 -6.82
CA GLY A 284 4.07 -5.63 -7.23
C GLY A 284 5.08 -5.81 -6.09
N MET A 285 4.76 -5.38 -4.86
CA MET A 285 5.61 -5.60 -3.69
C MET A 285 5.52 -7.04 -3.16
N GLY A 286 4.41 -7.75 -3.43
CA GLY A 286 4.15 -9.05 -2.84
C GLY A 286 3.62 -9.00 -1.40
N SER A 287 3.23 -7.86 -0.91
CA SER A 287 2.73 -7.66 0.46
C SER A 287 1.26 -8.05 0.61
N THR A 288 0.37 -7.37 -0.10
CA THR A 288 -1.09 -7.59 -0.08
C THR A 288 -1.55 -9.00 -0.48
N PRO A 289 -0.82 -9.79 -1.29
CA PRO A 289 -1.13 -11.19 -1.53
C PRO A 289 -1.39 -12.03 -0.27
N HIS A 290 -0.78 -11.66 0.88
CA HIS A 290 -1.03 -12.34 2.16
C HIS A 290 -2.49 -12.18 2.62
N ALA A 291 -3.07 -10.99 2.49
CA ALA A 291 -4.47 -10.74 2.80
C ALA A 291 -5.39 -11.40 1.75
N HIS A 292 -5.04 -11.27 0.47
CA HIS A 292 -5.86 -11.84 -0.59
C HIS A 292 -5.87 -13.37 -0.61
N ALA A 293 -4.82 -14.03 -0.13
CA ALA A 293 -4.75 -15.49 -0.04
C ALA A 293 -5.79 -16.07 0.91
N VAL A 294 -6.04 -15.41 2.05
CA VAL A 294 -6.96 -15.90 3.09
C VAL A 294 -8.44 -15.62 2.79
N ALA A 295 -8.73 -14.90 1.71
CA ALA A 295 -10.09 -14.65 1.27
C ALA A 295 -10.79 -15.93 0.81
N LYS A 296 -12.07 -16.07 1.20
CA LYS A 296 -12.93 -17.15 0.74
C LYS A 296 -13.65 -16.71 -0.54
N VAL A 297 -13.22 -17.23 -1.66
CA VAL A 297 -13.80 -16.98 -2.99
C VAL A 297 -14.00 -18.29 -3.75
N ASN A 298 -14.91 -18.30 -4.73
CA ASN A 298 -15.19 -19.48 -5.52
C ASN A 298 -14.16 -19.70 -6.65
N HIS A 299 -13.53 -18.62 -7.11
CA HIS A 299 -12.49 -18.67 -8.13
C HIS A 299 -11.40 -17.63 -7.86
N PRO A 300 -10.09 -17.95 -8.04
CA PRO A 300 -8.98 -17.03 -7.76
C PRO A 300 -9.11 -15.66 -8.42
N VAL A 301 -9.62 -15.59 -9.63
CA VAL A 301 -9.84 -14.36 -10.42
C VAL A 301 -10.78 -13.38 -9.72
N GLU A 302 -11.74 -13.86 -8.95
CA GLU A 302 -12.66 -13.01 -8.19
C GLU A 302 -11.91 -12.12 -7.20
N GLN A 303 -10.91 -12.69 -6.52
CA GLN A 303 -10.08 -11.92 -5.59
C GLN A 303 -9.07 -11.03 -6.33
N GLY A 304 -8.63 -11.41 -7.52
CA GLY A 304 -7.82 -10.55 -8.39
C GLY A 304 -8.54 -9.24 -8.75
N PHE A 305 -9.82 -9.31 -9.09
CA PHE A 305 -10.66 -8.13 -9.35
C PHE A 305 -10.79 -7.24 -8.13
N VAL A 306 -11.01 -7.82 -6.96
CA VAL A 306 -11.14 -7.07 -5.69
C VAL A 306 -9.82 -6.37 -5.34
N ALA A 307 -8.68 -7.04 -5.50
CA ALA A 307 -7.35 -6.45 -5.27
C ALA A 307 -7.09 -5.25 -6.19
N MET A 308 -7.47 -5.35 -7.45
CA MET A 308 -7.35 -4.26 -8.43
C MET A 308 -8.11 -3.01 -8.00
N ILE A 309 -9.32 -3.16 -7.46
CA ILE A 309 -10.11 -2.03 -6.92
C ILE A 309 -9.45 -1.43 -5.69
N GLY A 310 -8.75 -2.20 -4.88
CA GLY A 310 -7.96 -1.69 -3.75
C GLY A 310 -6.93 -0.65 -4.21
N VAL A 311 -6.14 -0.95 -5.23
CA VAL A 311 -5.16 0.00 -5.82
C VAL A 311 -5.85 1.25 -6.40
N PHE A 312 -7.01 1.06 -7.04
CA PHE A 312 -7.79 2.20 -7.55
C PHE A 312 -8.22 3.14 -6.41
N ILE A 313 -8.78 2.60 -5.33
CA ILE A 313 -9.21 3.39 -4.17
C ILE A 313 -8.01 4.10 -3.53
N ASP A 314 -6.91 3.39 -3.32
CA ASP A 314 -5.70 3.95 -2.72
C ASP A 314 -5.19 5.17 -3.50
N THR A 315 -4.91 5.01 -4.78
CA THR A 315 -4.18 6.01 -5.53
C THR A 315 -5.11 7.03 -6.23
N PHE A 316 -6.14 6.54 -6.96
CA PHE A 316 -7.01 7.43 -7.73
C PHE A 316 -8.08 8.13 -6.89
N VAL A 317 -8.37 7.63 -5.67
CA VAL A 317 -9.27 8.31 -4.75
C VAL A 317 -8.49 8.98 -3.62
N ILE A 318 -7.94 8.23 -2.68
CA ILE A 318 -7.41 8.79 -1.43
C ILE A 318 -6.15 9.64 -1.65
N LEU A 319 -5.13 9.09 -2.33
CA LEU A 319 -3.89 9.82 -2.61
C LEU A 319 -4.14 11.05 -3.48
N ASN A 320 -5.02 10.92 -4.48
CA ASN A 320 -5.36 12.02 -5.39
C ASN A 320 -6.04 13.18 -4.65
N LEU A 321 -6.88 12.91 -3.65
CA LEU A 321 -7.47 13.95 -2.80
C LEU A 321 -6.39 14.74 -2.07
N THR A 322 -5.40 14.08 -1.48
CA THR A 322 -4.26 14.75 -0.84
C THR A 322 -3.52 15.65 -1.83
N ALA A 323 -3.23 15.11 -3.01
CA ALA A 323 -2.51 15.87 -4.05
C ALA A 323 -3.30 17.12 -4.49
N LEU A 324 -4.59 16.97 -4.74
CA LEU A 324 -5.45 18.08 -5.12
C LEU A 324 -5.53 19.14 -4.01
N VAL A 325 -5.70 18.75 -2.75
CA VAL A 325 -5.69 19.70 -1.61
C VAL A 325 -4.40 20.51 -1.60
N ILE A 326 -3.22 19.84 -1.67
CA ILE A 326 -1.92 20.53 -1.62
C ILE A 326 -1.74 21.48 -2.81
N ILE A 327 -2.14 21.07 -4.01
CA ILE A 327 -1.90 21.86 -5.22
C ILE A 327 -2.91 23.00 -5.31
N THR A 328 -4.20 22.78 -5.06
CA THR A 328 -5.24 23.81 -5.16
C THR A 328 -5.13 24.89 -4.10
N THR A 329 -4.59 24.57 -2.93
CA THR A 329 -4.30 25.56 -1.87
C THR A 329 -2.99 26.32 -2.06
N GLY A 330 -2.19 25.98 -3.09
CA GLY A 330 -0.86 26.58 -3.31
C GLY A 330 0.19 26.19 -2.27
N SER A 331 -0.11 25.27 -1.37
CA SER A 331 0.75 24.91 -0.22
C SER A 331 2.11 24.31 -0.61
N ARG A 332 2.26 23.82 -1.85
CA ARG A 332 3.51 23.27 -2.39
C ARG A 332 4.71 24.23 -2.38
N THR A 333 4.47 25.53 -2.26
CA THR A 333 5.51 26.58 -2.29
C THR A 333 6.09 26.92 -0.91
N THR A 334 5.60 26.28 0.15
CA THR A 334 5.97 26.59 1.54
C THR A 334 7.33 26.05 1.97
N GLY A 335 7.94 25.16 1.19
CA GLY A 335 9.16 24.42 1.57
C GLY A 335 8.93 23.29 2.58
N LEU A 336 7.69 23.07 3.03
CA LEU A 336 7.31 21.96 3.90
C LEU A 336 7.26 20.64 3.12
N THR A 337 7.37 19.51 3.84
CA THR A 337 7.28 18.17 3.24
C THR A 337 6.52 17.21 4.17
N GLY A 338 6.20 16.03 3.68
CA GLY A 338 5.57 14.97 4.47
C GLY A 338 4.25 15.40 5.12
N ALA A 339 4.01 14.91 6.33
CA ALA A 339 2.77 15.19 7.06
C ALA A 339 2.55 16.68 7.35
N GLN A 340 3.63 17.43 7.59
CA GLN A 340 3.56 18.88 7.86
C GLN A 340 3.01 19.66 6.67
N LEU A 341 3.39 19.30 5.43
CA LEU A 341 2.84 19.92 4.23
C LEU A 341 1.34 19.67 4.11
N SER A 342 0.90 18.44 4.38
CA SER A 342 -0.53 18.10 4.38
C SER A 342 -1.28 18.85 5.48
N GLN A 343 -0.73 18.91 6.72
CA GLN A 343 -1.33 19.67 7.81
C GLN A 343 -1.50 21.15 7.43
N TYR A 344 -0.46 21.76 6.87
CA TYR A 344 -0.51 23.15 6.41
C TYR A 344 -1.57 23.33 5.32
N ALA A 345 -1.64 22.45 4.33
CA ALA A 345 -2.58 22.55 3.23
C ALA A 345 -4.06 22.51 3.71
N PHE A 346 -4.37 21.64 4.66
CA PHE A 346 -5.71 21.61 5.25
C PHE A 346 -5.97 22.82 6.17
N SER A 347 -4.93 23.37 6.80
CA SER A 347 -5.05 24.55 7.68
C SER A 347 -5.34 25.84 6.91
N THR A 348 -5.10 25.90 5.60
CA THR A 348 -5.46 27.06 4.77
C THR A 348 -6.95 27.36 4.80
N LEU A 349 -7.80 26.32 4.91
CA LEU A 349 -9.26 26.46 5.04
C LEU A 349 -9.72 26.33 6.50
N TYR A 350 -9.21 25.30 7.19
CA TYR A 350 -9.73 24.92 8.50
C TYR A 350 -9.01 25.60 9.69
N GLY A 351 -7.96 26.42 9.43
CA GLY A 351 -7.14 26.98 10.49
C GLY A 351 -6.51 25.86 11.35
N LYS A 352 -6.44 26.07 12.66
CA LYS A 352 -5.88 25.08 13.60
C LYS A 352 -6.56 23.71 13.53
N PHE A 353 -7.85 23.66 13.19
CA PHE A 353 -8.56 22.39 13.02
C PHE A 353 -7.99 21.54 11.87
N GLY A 354 -7.36 22.15 10.85
CA GLY A 354 -6.71 21.41 9.75
C GLY A 354 -5.53 20.55 10.23
N GLU A 355 -4.72 21.05 11.14
CA GLU A 355 -3.65 20.27 11.76
C GLU A 355 -4.20 19.10 12.58
N ILE A 356 -5.26 19.34 13.36
CA ILE A 356 -5.95 18.33 14.17
C ILE A 356 -6.60 17.26 13.26
N PHE A 357 -7.29 17.69 12.20
CA PHE A 357 -7.92 16.78 11.23
C PHE A 357 -6.90 15.81 10.63
N ILE A 358 -5.77 16.32 10.15
CA ILE A 358 -4.72 15.47 9.57
C ILE A 358 -4.05 14.60 10.63
N ALA A 359 -3.85 15.08 11.87
CA ALA A 359 -3.32 14.25 12.95
C ALA A 359 -4.22 13.05 13.26
N ILE A 360 -5.55 13.27 13.31
CA ILE A 360 -6.54 12.19 13.49
C ILE A 360 -6.54 11.23 12.30
N CYS A 361 -6.57 11.75 11.06
CA CYS A 361 -6.50 10.92 9.86
C CYS A 361 -5.21 10.10 9.84
N MET A 362 -4.07 10.71 10.18
CA MET A 362 -2.77 10.03 10.23
C MET A 362 -2.77 8.91 11.27
N LEU A 363 -3.39 9.10 12.42
CA LEU A 363 -3.51 8.06 13.42
C LEU A 363 -4.28 6.85 12.85
N PHE A 364 -5.45 7.05 12.24
CA PHE A 364 -6.23 5.94 11.71
C PHE A 364 -5.55 5.27 10.51
N PHE A 365 -5.03 6.03 9.56
CA PHE A 365 -4.37 5.51 8.36
C PHE A 365 -3.10 4.74 8.72
N ALA A 366 -2.19 5.37 9.45
CA ALA A 366 -0.94 4.73 9.80
C ALA A 366 -1.11 3.59 10.80
N PHE A 367 -2.06 3.68 11.74
CA PHE A 367 -2.35 2.58 12.67
C PHE A 367 -2.94 1.36 11.94
N SER A 368 -3.88 1.57 11.00
CA SER A 368 -4.40 0.46 10.21
C SER A 368 -3.30 -0.20 9.37
N THR A 369 -2.35 0.59 8.85
CA THR A 369 -1.18 0.06 8.12
C THR A 369 -0.25 -0.73 9.02
N ILE A 370 0.02 -0.29 10.26
CA ILE A 370 0.79 -1.07 11.24
C ILE A 370 0.16 -2.45 11.44
N ILE A 371 -1.17 -2.52 11.55
CA ILE A 371 -1.89 -3.78 11.72
C ILE A 371 -1.78 -4.67 10.47
N GLY A 372 -1.97 -4.10 9.27
CA GLY A 372 -1.87 -4.83 8.00
C GLY A 372 -0.45 -5.36 7.75
N TRP A 373 0.56 -4.52 7.95
CA TRP A 373 1.95 -4.90 7.73
C TRP A 373 2.48 -5.88 8.79
N TYR A 374 2.01 -5.76 10.03
CA TYR A 374 2.26 -6.79 11.03
C TYR A 374 1.73 -8.15 10.56
N PHE A 375 0.50 -8.22 10.04
CA PHE A 375 -0.10 -9.47 9.54
C PHE A 375 0.72 -10.08 8.39
N PHE A 376 1.24 -9.26 7.48
CA PHE A 376 2.10 -9.75 6.40
C PHE A 376 3.43 -10.29 6.93
N GLY A 377 4.05 -9.58 7.87
CA GLY A 377 5.27 -10.06 8.53
C GLY A 377 5.03 -11.31 9.35
N GLU A 378 3.91 -11.41 10.10
CA GLU A 378 3.52 -12.60 10.86
C GLU A 378 3.44 -13.85 9.98
N ALA A 379 2.83 -13.75 8.80
CA ALA A 379 2.72 -14.86 7.87
C ALA A 379 4.11 -15.39 7.45
N ASN A 380 5.09 -14.49 7.27
CA ASN A 380 6.46 -14.85 6.89
C ASN A 380 7.30 -15.35 8.09
N ILE A 381 7.09 -14.83 9.29
CA ILE A 381 7.67 -15.38 10.52
C ILE A 381 7.16 -16.81 10.76
N ARG A 382 5.87 -17.03 10.58
CA ARG A 382 5.25 -18.36 10.68
C ARG A 382 5.83 -19.33 9.65
N TYR A 383 6.06 -18.87 8.44
CA TYR A 383 6.68 -19.66 7.37
C TYR A 383 8.13 -20.06 7.68
N LEU A 384 8.96 -19.14 8.20
CA LEU A 384 10.38 -19.38 8.48
C LEU A 384 10.64 -20.12 9.79
N PHE A 385 9.91 -19.75 10.86
CA PHE A 385 10.24 -20.15 12.23
C PHE A 385 9.07 -20.83 12.96
N GLY A 386 7.93 -20.98 12.30
CA GLY A 386 6.73 -21.60 12.90
C GLY A 386 5.93 -20.68 13.82
N ALA A 387 4.80 -21.19 14.31
CA ALA A 387 3.82 -20.40 15.07
C ALA A 387 4.34 -19.85 16.41
N LYS A 388 5.29 -20.55 17.05
CA LYS A 388 5.83 -20.11 18.36
C LYS A 388 6.61 -18.80 18.27
N ALA A 389 7.25 -18.52 17.14
CA ALA A 389 8.04 -17.32 16.91
C ALA A 389 7.18 -16.05 16.75
N VAL A 390 5.90 -16.18 16.43
CA VAL A 390 4.97 -15.07 16.24
C VAL A 390 4.87 -14.19 17.50
N LYS A 391 4.88 -14.80 18.70
CA LYS A 391 4.81 -14.07 19.97
C LYS A 391 6.01 -13.15 20.18
N ILE A 392 7.20 -13.63 19.86
CA ILE A 392 8.45 -12.86 19.93
C ILE A 392 8.43 -11.74 18.89
N TYR A 393 8.01 -12.07 17.67
CA TYR A 393 7.85 -11.08 16.59
C TYR A 393 6.90 -9.94 16.98
N SER A 394 5.74 -10.23 17.59
CA SER A 394 4.80 -9.21 18.06
C SER A 394 5.44 -8.20 19.01
N ILE A 395 6.25 -8.70 19.97
CA ILE A 395 6.95 -7.85 20.93
C ILE A 395 7.99 -6.97 20.23
N ILE A 396 8.79 -7.57 19.33
CA ILE A 396 9.82 -6.83 18.58
C ILE A 396 9.18 -5.72 17.73
N VAL A 397 8.06 -6.01 17.03
CA VAL A 397 7.33 -4.99 16.25
C VAL A 397 6.87 -3.84 17.14
N CYS A 398 6.30 -4.13 18.32
CA CYS A 398 5.87 -3.08 19.26
C CYS A 398 7.05 -2.22 19.73
N ILE A 399 8.22 -2.81 19.97
CA ILE A 399 9.44 -2.07 20.30
C ILE A 399 9.87 -1.19 19.10
N CYS A 400 9.84 -1.72 17.89
CA CYS A 400 10.15 -0.95 16.68
C CYS A 400 9.16 0.21 16.46
N VAL A 401 7.87 0.00 16.73
CA VAL A 401 6.85 1.06 16.68
C VAL A 401 7.14 2.15 17.70
N ALA A 402 7.43 1.78 18.96
CA ALA A 402 7.75 2.75 20.00
C ALA A 402 9.03 3.55 19.69
N LEU A 403 10.12 2.87 19.33
CA LEU A 403 11.39 3.51 19.01
C LEU A 403 11.36 4.26 17.66
N GLY A 404 10.59 3.78 16.70
CA GLY A 404 10.41 4.42 15.39
C GLY A 404 9.86 5.84 15.52
N SER A 405 9.03 6.11 16.52
CA SER A 405 8.49 7.44 16.78
C SER A 405 9.57 8.52 17.09
N LEU A 406 10.75 8.11 17.53
CA LEU A 406 11.87 8.99 17.90
C LEU A 406 12.90 9.17 16.78
N GLN A 407 12.86 8.32 15.75
CA GLN A 407 13.87 8.34 14.70
C GLN A 407 13.75 9.60 13.83
N GLU A 408 14.86 9.94 13.17
CA GLU A 408 14.86 10.97 12.13
C GLU A 408 14.00 10.51 10.94
N VAL A 409 13.10 11.37 10.50
CA VAL A 409 12.13 11.06 9.43
C VAL A 409 12.84 10.55 8.18
N GLU A 410 13.92 11.22 7.76
CA GLU A 410 14.64 10.89 6.54
C GLU A 410 15.27 9.49 6.59
N LEU A 411 15.94 9.14 7.69
CA LEU A 411 16.58 7.84 7.87
C LEU A 411 15.56 6.70 7.80
N VAL A 412 14.43 6.84 8.50
CA VAL A 412 13.38 5.79 8.55
C VAL A 412 12.78 5.57 7.18
N TRP A 413 12.50 6.64 6.43
CA TRP A 413 11.99 6.54 5.06
C TRP A 413 13.01 5.91 4.11
N ASN A 414 14.28 6.31 4.19
CA ASN A 414 15.34 5.76 3.34
C ASN A 414 15.54 4.25 3.58
N MET A 415 15.51 3.83 4.84
CA MET A 415 15.58 2.40 5.20
C MET A 415 14.38 1.62 4.68
N ALA A 416 13.17 2.15 4.83
CA ALA A 416 11.96 1.52 4.33
C ALA A 416 11.98 1.40 2.80
N ASP A 417 12.38 2.45 2.07
CA ASP A 417 12.52 2.45 0.61
C ASP A 417 13.51 1.38 0.14
N CYS A 418 14.65 1.22 0.85
CA CYS A 418 15.68 0.23 0.53
C CYS A 418 15.11 -1.21 0.61
N PHE A 419 14.53 -1.57 1.74
CA PHE A 419 14.01 -2.93 1.93
C PHE A 419 12.79 -3.22 1.04
N ASN A 420 11.91 -2.23 0.83
CA ASN A 420 10.78 -2.36 -0.09
C ASN A 420 11.26 -2.62 -1.52
N SER A 421 12.25 -1.88 -2.00
CA SER A 421 12.81 -2.05 -3.34
C SER A 421 13.46 -3.43 -3.53
N MET A 422 14.18 -3.91 -2.50
CA MET A 422 14.77 -5.25 -2.52
C MET A 422 13.71 -6.36 -2.52
N MET A 423 12.61 -6.17 -1.80
CA MET A 423 11.50 -7.14 -1.69
C MET A 423 10.78 -7.34 -3.02
N VAL A 424 10.69 -6.31 -3.85
CA VAL A 424 10.06 -6.38 -5.18
C VAL A 424 10.76 -7.40 -6.07
N ILE A 425 12.09 -7.56 -5.99
CA ILE A 425 12.88 -8.37 -6.91
C ILE A 425 12.46 -9.86 -6.91
N PRO A 426 12.47 -10.59 -5.78
CA PRO A 426 12.06 -11.99 -5.76
C PRO A 426 10.59 -12.18 -6.16
N ASN A 427 9.72 -11.24 -5.81
CA ASN A 427 8.32 -11.26 -6.23
C ASN A 427 8.18 -11.11 -7.75
N ALA A 428 8.89 -10.14 -8.33
CA ALA A 428 8.93 -9.87 -9.75
C ALA A 428 9.36 -11.10 -10.56
N ILE A 429 10.42 -11.75 -10.15
CA ILE A 429 10.95 -12.97 -10.78
C ILE A 429 9.87 -14.08 -10.80
N ALA A 430 9.17 -14.28 -9.69
CA ALA A 430 8.11 -15.29 -9.60
C ALA A 430 6.90 -14.96 -10.46
N LEU A 431 6.47 -13.69 -10.48
CA LEU A 431 5.32 -13.25 -11.28
C LEU A 431 5.58 -13.40 -12.78
N VAL A 432 6.79 -13.06 -13.25
CA VAL A 432 7.18 -13.27 -14.66
C VAL A 432 7.14 -14.76 -15.00
N ALA A 433 7.72 -15.62 -14.16
CA ALA A 433 7.73 -17.08 -14.36
C ALA A 433 6.30 -17.66 -14.37
N LEU A 434 5.40 -17.14 -13.53
CA LEU A 434 4.02 -17.61 -13.42
C LEU A 434 3.06 -16.89 -14.37
N SER A 435 3.53 -15.98 -15.21
CA SER A 435 2.65 -15.18 -16.07
C SER A 435 1.76 -16.00 -17.02
N GLY A 436 2.25 -17.17 -17.48
CA GLY A 436 1.46 -18.13 -18.24
C GLY A 436 0.32 -18.76 -17.43
N LEU A 437 0.59 -19.08 -16.16
CA LEU A 437 -0.39 -19.64 -15.24
C LEU A 437 -1.48 -18.63 -14.88
N VAL A 438 -1.09 -17.35 -14.66
CA VAL A 438 -2.04 -16.24 -14.45
C VAL A 438 -3.01 -16.15 -15.63
N LYS A 439 -2.48 -16.12 -16.87
CA LYS A 439 -3.30 -16.06 -18.08
C LYS A 439 -4.24 -17.28 -18.19
N LYS A 440 -3.72 -18.48 -17.97
CA LYS A 440 -4.53 -19.70 -17.99
C LYS A 440 -5.66 -19.66 -16.96
N THR A 441 -5.39 -19.18 -15.74
CA THR A 441 -6.41 -19.06 -14.68
C THR A 441 -7.44 -17.97 -15.02
N HIS A 442 -7.01 -16.87 -15.63
CA HIS A 442 -7.90 -15.83 -16.14
C HIS A 442 -8.82 -16.36 -17.23
N ASP A 443 -8.30 -17.10 -18.22
CA ASP A 443 -9.09 -17.65 -19.31
C ASP A 443 -10.07 -18.74 -18.84
N ASP A 444 -9.66 -19.56 -17.86
CA ASP A 444 -10.53 -20.55 -17.22
C ASP A 444 -11.76 -19.90 -16.55
N TYR A 445 -11.57 -18.75 -15.93
CA TYR A 445 -12.66 -17.99 -15.34
C TYR A 445 -13.73 -17.59 -16.37
N TYR A 446 -13.33 -17.05 -17.51
CA TYR A 446 -14.28 -16.60 -18.54
C TYR A 446 -14.85 -17.74 -19.39
N ASN A 447 -14.04 -18.76 -19.67
CA ASN A 447 -14.44 -19.83 -20.60
C ASN A 447 -15.20 -20.97 -19.90
N ASN A 448 -14.89 -21.24 -18.62
CA ASN A 448 -15.46 -22.38 -17.92
C ASN A 448 -16.29 -21.95 -16.69
N PHE A 449 -15.72 -21.14 -15.80
CA PHE A 449 -16.37 -20.85 -14.51
C PHE A 449 -17.63 -19.99 -14.66
N LEU A 450 -17.55 -18.84 -15.34
CA LEU A 450 -18.70 -17.93 -15.54
C LEU A 450 -19.86 -18.56 -16.31
N PRO A 451 -19.63 -19.28 -17.43
CA PRO A 451 -20.72 -19.95 -18.17
C PRO A 451 -21.44 -20.98 -17.30
N ASN A 452 -20.70 -21.75 -16.48
CA ASN A 452 -21.29 -22.76 -15.62
C ASN A 452 -22.10 -22.15 -14.44
N GLN A 453 -21.69 -21.02 -13.91
CA GLN A 453 -22.49 -20.29 -12.91
C GLN A 453 -23.83 -19.77 -13.47
N LYS A 454 -23.87 -19.39 -14.75
CA LYS A 454 -25.11 -18.93 -15.43
C LYS A 454 -26.05 -20.05 -15.74
N LYS A 455 -25.55 -21.27 -15.99
CA LYS A 455 -26.38 -22.47 -16.26
C LYS A 455 -26.98 -23.11 -15.01
N GLY A 456 -26.39 -22.84 -13.83
CA GLY A 456 -26.85 -23.36 -12.55
C GLY A 456 -27.79 -22.42 -11.78
N LYS A 457 -28.14 -21.28 -12.35
CA LYS A 457 -29.18 -20.35 -11.88
C LYS A 457 -30.40 -20.45 -12.81
#